data_db8b80e530a0c4b4d5c29e91661c0de8
#
_entry.id   db8b80e530a0c4b4d5c29e91661c0de8
#
_cell.length_a   1.000
_cell.length_b   1.000
_cell.length_c   1.000
_cell.angle_alpha   90.00
_cell.angle_beta   90.00
_cell.angle_gamma   90.00
#
_symmetry.space_group_name_H-M   'P 1'
#
loop_
_entity.id
_entity.type
_entity.pdbx_description
1 polymer ?
#
loop_
_entity_poly.entity_id
_entity_poly.type
_entity_poly.pdbx_seq_one_letter_code
_entity_poly.pdbx_strand_id
1 'polypeptide(L)'
;RKPVKGEKPGTEWYLSGHGAKRGIRFCAYDTNYWKTFVAQRIKTATGDIGSLTFWGHDATEHATFFSHMRAEYFTPTAGRGRVVDVWQPRPQHPDNHWWDCLTGAVVAASVAGVALTEVGTTSVKKEKKMVALPAYIPQ
;
A
#
# COMPACT_ATOMS: atom_id res chain seq x y z
N ARG A 1 -8.73 -12.47 14.38
CA ARG A 1 -9.77 -11.96 15.30
C ARG A 1 -11.14 -12.01 14.59
N LYS A 2 -12.22 -12.38 15.30
CA LYS A 2 -13.58 -12.30 14.75
C LYS A 2 -14.07 -10.85 14.83
N PRO A 3 -14.71 -10.30 13.77
CA PRO A 3 -15.28 -8.96 13.80
C PRO A 3 -16.35 -8.85 14.90
N VAL A 4 -16.35 -7.72 15.60
CA VAL A 4 -17.41 -7.38 16.58
C VAL A 4 -18.57 -6.72 15.82
N LYS A 5 -19.81 -6.88 16.32
CA LYS A 5 -21.00 -6.26 15.71
C LYS A 5 -20.78 -4.76 15.52
N GLY A 6 -20.91 -4.30 14.28
CA GLY A 6 -20.70 -2.90 13.90
C GLY A 6 -19.28 -2.53 13.46
N GLU A 7 -18.32 -3.44 13.54
CA GLU A 7 -17.01 -3.26 12.90
C GLU A 7 -17.11 -3.48 11.38
N LYS A 8 -16.39 -2.64 10.63
CA LYS A 8 -16.14 -2.87 9.20
C LYS A 8 -14.73 -3.40 9.05
N PRO A 9 -14.55 -4.70 8.81
CA PRO A 9 -13.25 -5.26 8.51
C PRO A 9 -12.84 -4.91 7.07
N GLY A 10 -11.56 -4.74 6.87
CA GLY A 10 -10.92 -4.61 5.56
C GLY A 10 -9.70 -5.51 5.50
N THR A 11 -8.87 -5.32 4.48
CA THR A 11 -7.61 -6.03 4.38
C THR A 11 -6.64 -5.51 5.44
N GLU A 12 -6.42 -6.32 6.48
CA GLU A 12 -5.50 -6.03 7.59
C GLU A 12 -5.79 -4.68 8.31
N TRP A 13 -7.06 -4.24 8.26
CA TRP A 13 -7.57 -3.13 9.06
C TRP A 13 -9.02 -3.37 9.49
N TYR A 14 -9.47 -2.67 10.51
CA TYR A 14 -10.88 -2.61 10.91
C TYR A 14 -11.22 -1.25 11.52
N LEU A 15 -12.47 -0.84 11.35
CA LEU A 15 -13.03 0.35 11.99
C LEU A 15 -13.77 -0.06 13.28
N SER A 16 -13.42 0.58 14.38
CA SER A 16 -14.08 0.41 15.68
C SER A 16 -14.83 1.67 16.09
N GLY A 17 -15.68 1.53 17.11
CA GLY A 17 -16.49 2.65 17.64
C GLY A 17 -17.84 2.80 16.95
N HIS A 18 -18.27 1.85 16.11
CA HIS A 18 -19.63 1.80 15.58
C HIS A 18 -20.64 1.50 16.70
N GLY A 19 -21.61 2.39 16.89
CA GLY A 19 -22.71 2.20 17.84
C GLY A 19 -22.52 2.82 19.23
N ALA A 20 -21.34 3.35 19.56
CA ALA A 20 -21.19 4.15 20.77
C ALA A 20 -21.79 5.55 20.54
N LYS A 21 -22.78 5.94 21.33
CA LYS A 21 -23.47 7.25 21.19
C LYS A 21 -22.51 8.46 21.30
N ARG A 22 -21.30 8.30 21.82
CA ARG A 22 -20.24 9.31 21.95
C ARG A 22 -18.82 8.75 21.82
N GLY A 23 -18.65 7.57 21.17
CA GLY A 23 -17.34 6.95 21.03
C GLY A 23 -16.53 7.55 19.87
N ILE A 24 -15.23 7.74 20.10
CA ILE A 24 -14.30 8.10 19.05
C ILE A 24 -14.17 6.91 18.10
N ARG A 25 -14.40 7.15 16.80
CA ARG A 25 -14.12 6.15 15.77
C ARG A 25 -12.63 6.13 15.51
N PHE A 26 -12.07 4.94 15.44
CA PHE A 26 -10.67 4.75 15.08
C PHE A 26 -10.53 3.60 14.10
N CYS A 27 -9.47 3.68 13.30
CA CYS A 27 -9.03 2.61 12.44
C CYS A 27 -7.84 1.91 13.11
N ALA A 28 -7.97 0.62 13.37
CA ALA A 28 -6.84 -0.20 13.78
C ALA A 28 -6.36 -1.00 12.56
N TYR A 29 -5.06 -1.08 12.36
CA TYR A 29 -4.46 -1.78 11.23
C TYR A 29 -3.17 -2.49 11.63
N ASP A 30 -2.78 -3.50 10.85
CA ASP A 30 -1.50 -4.20 11.01
C ASP A 30 -0.38 -3.34 10.41
N THR A 31 0.40 -2.71 11.26
CA THR A 31 1.50 -1.83 10.85
C THR A 31 2.56 -2.58 10.03
N ASN A 32 2.87 -3.83 10.40
CA ASN A 32 3.87 -4.62 9.69
C ASN A 32 3.42 -4.93 8.26
N TYR A 33 2.17 -5.38 8.12
CA TYR A 33 1.58 -5.63 6.81
C TYR A 33 1.62 -4.37 5.92
N TRP A 34 1.13 -3.24 6.44
CA TRP A 34 1.02 -2.02 5.64
C TRP A 34 2.35 -1.38 5.33
N LYS A 35 3.34 -1.44 6.23
CA LYS A 35 4.71 -0.99 5.93
C LYS A 35 5.36 -1.84 4.84
N THR A 36 5.21 -3.16 4.89
CA THR A 36 5.68 -4.06 3.81
C THR A 36 4.97 -3.77 2.50
N PHE A 37 3.65 -3.57 2.53
CA PHE A 37 2.86 -3.21 1.37
C PHE A 37 3.35 -1.92 0.68
N VAL A 38 3.61 -0.86 1.44
CA VAL A 38 4.11 0.42 0.92
C VAL A 38 5.55 0.27 0.41
N ALA A 39 6.41 -0.41 1.17
CA ALA A 39 7.81 -0.62 0.79
C ALA A 39 7.95 -1.38 -0.55
N GLN A 40 7.11 -2.39 -0.79
CA GLN A 40 7.08 -3.11 -2.05
C GLN A 40 6.73 -2.19 -3.23
N ARG A 41 5.78 -1.27 -3.04
CA ARG A 41 5.34 -0.33 -4.08
C ARG A 41 6.40 0.71 -4.43
N ILE A 42 7.14 1.18 -3.44
CA ILE A 42 8.28 2.08 -3.68
C ILE A 42 9.42 1.37 -4.42
N LYS A 43 9.60 0.07 -4.21
CA LYS A 43 10.59 -0.75 -4.92
C LYS A 43 10.15 -1.15 -6.33
N THR A 44 8.87 -1.05 -6.63
CA THR A 44 8.34 -1.37 -7.97
C THR A 44 8.79 -0.31 -8.95
N ALA A 45 9.25 -0.74 -10.13
CA ALA A 45 9.75 0.18 -11.15
C ALA A 45 8.68 1.19 -11.58
N THR A 46 9.10 2.42 -11.83
CA THR A 46 8.20 3.50 -12.27
C THR A 46 7.49 3.11 -13.56
N GLY A 47 6.17 3.20 -13.56
CA GLY A 47 5.31 2.82 -14.69
C GLY A 47 4.76 1.40 -14.60
N ASP A 48 5.27 0.56 -13.72
CA ASP A 48 4.69 -0.77 -13.48
C ASP A 48 3.43 -0.68 -12.61
N ILE A 49 2.57 -1.70 -12.75
CA ILE A 49 1.35 -1.78 -11.96
C ILE A 49 1.68 -1.86 -10.48
N GLY A 50 1.07 -0.97 -9.70
CA GLY A 50 1.28 -0.90 -8.26
C GLY A 50 2.51 -0.13 -7.83
N SER A 51 3.26 0.52 -8.75
CA SER A 51 4.36 1.40 -8.37
C SER A 51 3.86 2.64 -7.63
N LEU A 52 4.57 3.02 -6.59
CA LEU A 52 4.38 4.29 -5.89
C LEU A 52 5.58 5.16 -6.18
N THR A 53 5.34 6.25 -6.89
CA THR A 53 6.39 7.18 -7.33
C THR A 53 6.26 8.52 -6.62
N PHE A 54 7.38 9.21 -6.48
CA PHE A 54 7.44 10.56 -5.96
C PHE A 54 7.52 11.54 -7.12
N TRP A 55 6.97 12.74 -6.92
CA TRP A 55 7.07 13.83 -7.89
C TRP A 55 8.52 14.36 -7.95
N GLY A 56 8.84 15.11 -8.99
CA GLY A 56 10.16 15.72 -9.17
C GLY A 56 11.16 14.82 -9.90
N HIS A 57 12.32 15.38 -10.16
CA HIS A 57 13.41 14.72 -10.89
C HIS A 57 14.69 14.58 -10.06
N ASP A 58 14.76 15.27 -8.92
CA ASP A 58 15.91 15.25 -8.04
C ASP A 58 15.61 14.48 -6.75
N ALA A 59 16.37 13.42 -6.50
CA ALA A 59 16.23 12.60 -5.30
C ALA A 59 16.53 13.40 -4.01
N THR A 60 17.27 14.50 -4.09
CA THR A 60 17.58 15.34 -2.94
C THR A 60 16.36 16.08 -2.40
N GLU A 61 15.34 16.34 -3.24
CA GLU A 61 14.07 16.95 -2.84
C GLU A 61 13.35 16.11 -1.79
N HIS A 62 13.61 14.82 -1.77
CA HIS A 62 12.98 13.86 -0.85
C HIS A 62 13.93 13.30 0.21
N ALA A 63 15.12 13.90 0.38
CA ALA A 63 16.16 13.39 1.28
C ALA A 63 15.66 13.16 2.70
N THR A 64 14.91 14.11 3.27
CA THR A 64 14.32 13.98 4.60
C THR A 64 13.31 12.85 4.69
N PHE A 65 12.44 12.71 3.68
CA PHE A 65 11.48 11.63 3.63
C PHE A 65 12.18 10.26 3.61
N PHE A 66 13.18 10.09 2.74
CA PHE A 66 13.93 8.83 2.68
C PHE A 66 14.78 8.56 3.92
N SER A 67 15.21 9.60 4.64
CA SER A 67 15.86 9.45 5.92
C SER A 67 14.92 8.82 6.95
N HIS A 68 13.67 9.30 7.03
CA HIS A 68 12.64 8.71 7.89
C HIS A 68 12.25 7.28 7.49
N MET A 69 12.20 6.99 6.19
CA MET A 69 11.98 5.61 5.74
C MET A 69 13.09 4.65 6.16
N ARG A 70 14.35 5.11 6.12
CA ARG A 70 15.51 4.31 6.53
C ARG A 70 15.68 4.22 8.05
N ALA A 71 14.89 4.96 8.81
CA ALA A 71 14.86 4.87 10.27
C ALA A 71 14.35 3.51 10.78
N GLU A 72 13.72 2.73 9.91
CA GLU A 72 13.28 1.37 10.23
C GLU A 72 13.89 0.33 9.29
N TYR A 73 13.87 -0.90 9.76
CA TYR A 73 14.21 -2.09 8.98
C TYR A 73 13.23 -3.20 9.32
N PHE A 74 13.11 -4.19 8.46
CA PHE A 74 12.29 -5.35 8.75
C PHE A 74 13.12 -6.61 8.88
N THR A 75 12.63 -7.54 9.69
CA THR A 75 13.16 -8.88 9.85
C THR A 75 12.09 -9.89 9.51
N PRO A 76 12.29 -10.76 8.51
CA PRO A 76 11.37 -11.86 8.24
C PRO A 76 11.28 -12.77 9.46
N THR A 77 10.09 -12.93 10.01
CA THR A 77 9.83 -13.72 11.21
C THR A 77 8.81 -14.80 10.90
N ALA A 78 9.20 -16.06 11.15
CA ALA A 78 8.31 -17.19 11.00
C ALA A 78 7.43 -17.36 12.23
N GLY A 79 6.12 -17.52 12.01
CA GLY A 79 5.16 -17.77 13.09
C GLY A 79 3.83 -18.29 12.55
N ARG A 80 3.24 -19.24 13.25
CA ARG A 80 1.92 -19.82 12.92
C ARG A 80 1.77 -20.27 11.46
N GLY A 81 2.83 -20.86 10.90
CA GLY A 81 2.83 -21.38 9.52
C GLY A 81 2.98 -20.33 8.42
N ARG A 82 3.28 -19.09 8.74
CA ARG A 82 3.56 -18.01 7.78
C ARG A 82 4.81 -17.23 8.15
N VAL A 83 5.41 -16.58 7.17
CA VAL A 83 6.50 -15.62 7.38
C VAL A 83 5.91 -14.23 7.24
N VAL A 84 6.19 -13.37 8.21
CA VAL A 84 5.80 -11.96 8.19
C VAL A 84 7.01 -11.08 8.43
N ASP A 85 7.04 -9.92 7.77
CA ASP A 85 8.06 -8.90 8.01
C ASP A 85 7.70 -8.15 9.30
N VAL A 86 8.59 -8.18 10.27
CA VAL A 86 8.45 -7.41 11.52
C VAL A 86 9.31 -6.18 11.41
N TRP A 87 8.67 -5.00 11.35
CA TRP A 87 9.35 -3.71 11.25
C TRP A 87 9.79 -3.22 12.61
N GLN A 88 11.03 -2.73 12.68
CA GLN A 88 11.67 -2.31 13.92
C GLN A 88 12.47 -1.02 13.69
N PRO A 89 12.45 -0.07 14.63
CA PRO A 89 13.25 1.14 14.57
C PRO A 89 14.73 0.83 14.69
N ARG A 90 15.57 1.59 13.97
CA ARG A 90 17.03 1.57 14.17
C ARG A 90 17.38 2.42 15.38
N PRO A 91 18.22 1.93 16.31
CA PRO A 91 18.54 2.65 17.55
C PRO A 91 19.11 4.05 17.34
N GLN A 92 19.74 4.31 16.21
CA GLN A 92 20.43 5.57 15.89
C GLN A 92 19.60 6.52 15.00
N HIS A 93 18.38 6.12 14.64
CA HIS A 93 17.49 6.87 13.74
C HIS A 93 16.09 6.90 14.32
N PRO A 94 15.81 7.78 15.29
CA PRO A 94 14.52 7.77 15.99
C PRO A 94 13.36 8.30 15.15
N ASP A 95 13.64 9.12 14.12
CA ASP A 95 12.60 9.84 13.38
C ASP A 95 12.09 9.02 12.20
N ASN A 96 10.89 8.45 12.37
CA ASN A 96 10.18 7.68 11.33
C ASN A 96 8.82 8.30 10.95
N HIS A 97 8.52 9.50 11.44
CA HIS A 97 7.17 10.08 11.37
C HIS A 97 6.59 10.14 9.95
N TRP A 98 7.38 10.49 8.95
CA TRP A 98 6.90 10.56 7.57
C TRP A 98 6.63 9.18 6.99
N TRP A 99 7.39 8.18 7.42
CA TRP A 99 7.13 6.79 7.06
C TRP A 99 5.80 6.30 7.62
N ASP A 100 5.52 6.60 8.88
CA ASP A 100 4.25 6.30 9.52
C ASP A 100 3.08 7.08 8.90
N CYS A 101 3.29 8.36 8.55
CA CYS A 101 2.28 9.17 7.86
C CYS A 101 1.92 8.59 6.49
N LEU A 102 2.90 8.20 5.67
CA LEU A 102 2.65 7.58 4.37
C LEU A 102 1.89 6.26 4.53
N THR A 103 2.32 5.42 5.47
CA THR A 103 1.64 4.15 5.77
C THR A 103 0.18 4.41 6.16
N GLY A 104 -0.07 5.36 7.06
CA GLY A 104 -1.41 5.75 7.48
C GLY A 104 -2.26 6.31 6.33
N ALA A 105 -1.67 7.09 5.42
CA ALA A 105 -2.37 7.62 4.25
C ALA A 105 -2.82 6.50 3.30
N VAL A 106 -1.99 5.48 3.08
CA VAL A 106 -2.35 4.31 2.25
C VAL A 106 -3.45 3.49 2.91
N VAL A 107 -3.40 3.30 4.23
CA VAL A 107 -4.50 2.67 4.99
C VAL A 107 -5.80 3.47 4.83
N ALA A 108 -5.74 4.79 4.97
CA ALA A 108 -6.91 5.65 4.80
C ALA A 108 -7.51 5.55 3.39
N ALA A 109 -6.68 5.46 2.36
CA ALA A 109 -7.13 5.22 0.99
C ALA A 109 -7.87 3.89 0.86
N SER A 110 -7.35 2.82 1.48
CA SER A 110 -8.02 1.51 1.53
C SER A 110 -9.37 1.58 2.25
N VAL A 111 -9.44 2.28 3.38
CA VAL A 111 -10.69 2.53 4.12
C VAL A 111 -11.71 3.28 3.27
N ALA A 112 -11.26 4.23 2.46
CA ALA A 112 -12.09 4.99 1.53
C ALA A 112 -12.53 4.17 0.30
N GLY A 113 -12.08 2.93 0.15
CA GLY A 113 -12.47 2.04 -0.94
C GLY A 113 -11.65 2.22 -2.22
N VAL A 114 -10.49 2.88 -2.15
CA VAL A 114 -9.55 2.93 -3.28
C VAL A 114 -9.04 1.51 -3.56
N ALA A 115 -9.18 1.07 -4.81
CA ALA A 115 -8.63 -0.21 -5.24
C ALA A 115 -7.10 -0.13 -5.25
N LEU A 116 -6.48 -0.72 -4.25
CA LEU A 116 -5.04 -0.84 -4.16
C LEU A 116 -4.62 -2.10 -4.93
N THR A 117 -4.11 -1.91 -6.14
CA THR A 117 -3.66 -3.01 -6.99
C THR A 117 -2.50 -3.77 -6.33
N GLU A 118 -2.51 -5.09 -6.45
CA GLU A 118 -1.34 -5.89 -6.07
C GLU A 118 -0.16 -5.57 -7.00
N VAL A 119 1.06 -5.62 -6.48
CA VAL A 119 2.27 -5.54 -7.28
C VAL A 119 2.33 -6.79 -8.13
N GLY A 120 2.00 -6.67 -9.38
CA GLY A 120 2.01 -7.76 -10.34
C GLY A 120 2.88 -7.40 -11.53
N THR A 121 3.56 -8.39 -12.10
CA THR A 121 4.13 -8.27 -13.43
C THR A 121 3.04 -7.80 -14.39
N THR A 122 3.36 -6.77 -15.14
CA THR A 122 2.50 -6.21 -16.19
C THR A 122 1.95 -7.36 -17.04
N SER A 123 0.70 -7.72 -16.85
CA SER A 123 0.03 -8.47 -17.90
C SER A 123 -0.08 -7.52 -19.07
N VAL A 124 0.82 -7.67 -20.02
CA VAL A 124 0.72 -7.03 -21.32
C VAL A 124 -0.71 -7.27 -21.78
N LYS A 125 -1.55 -6.23 -21.75
CA LYS A 125 -2.84 -6.26 -22.41
C LYS A 125 -2.53 -6.62 -23.85
N LYS A 126 -2.82 -7.86 -24.26
CA LYS A 126 -2.83 -8.20 -25.67
C LYS A 126 -3.73 -7.18 -26.35
N GLU A 127 -3.15 -6.27 -27.10
CA GLU A 127 -3.91 -5.41 -27.99
C GLU A 127 -4.80 -6.34 -28.81
N LYS A 128 -6.11 -6.15 -28.68
CA LYS A 128 -7.05 -6.77 -29.60
C LYS A 128 -6.69 -6.22 -30.98
N LYS A 129 -6.02 -7.05 -31.80
CA LYS A 129 -5.82 -6.78 -33.21
C LYS A 129 -7.19 -6.47 -33.77
N MET A 130 -7.46 -5.19 -34.07
CA MET A 130 -8.63 -4.82 -34.82
C MET A 130 -8.49 -5.47 -36.19
N VAL A 131 -9.33 -6.45 -36.47
CA VAL A 131 -9.46 -7.03 -37.80
C VAL A 131 -10.08 -5.92 -38.64
N ALA A 132 -9.28 -5.36 -39.56
CA ALA A 132 -9.78 -4.43 -40.55
C ALA A 132 -10.85 -5.15 -41.40
N LEU A 133 -12.07 -4.60 -41.40
CA LEU A 133 -13.14 -5.04 -42.27
C LEU A 133 -12.68 -4.80 -43.73
N PRO A 134 -12.87 -5.77 -44.62
CA PRO A 134 -12.54 -5.58 -46.03
C PRO A 134 -13.36 -4.40 -46.59
N ALA A 135 -12.69 -3.54 -47.35
CA ALA A 135 -13.32 -2.42 -48.01
C ALA A 135 -14.42 -2.94 -48.93
N TYR A 136 -15.63 -2.37 -48.79
CA TYR A 136 -16.75 -2.61 -49.71
C TYR A 136 -16.39 -1.98 -51.05
N ILE A 137 -16.28 -2.80 -52.11
CA ILE A 137 -16.12 -2.37 -53.50
C ILE A 137 -17.53 -2.36 -54.08
N PRO A 138 -18.14 -1.19 -54.39
CA PRO A 138 -19.37 -1.13 -55.15
C PRO A 138 -19.12 -1.51 -56.60
N GLN A 139 -19.98 -2.38 -57.15
CA GLN A 139 -20.08 -2.67 -58.59
C GLN A 139 -20.89 -1.59 -59.29
#